data_c7d7de9a2552f0b0f00988307cf444ed
#
_entry.id   c7d7de9a2552f0b0f00988307cf444ed
#
_cell.length_a   1.000
_cell.length_b   1.000
_cell.length_c   1.000
_cell.angle_alpha   90.00
_cell.angle_beta   90.00
_cell.angle_gamma   90.00
#
_symmetry.space_group_name_H-M   'P 1'
#
loop_
_entity.id
_entity.type
_entity.pdbx_description
1 polymer ?
#
loop_
_entity_poly.entity_id
_entity_poly.type
_entity_poly.pdbx_seq_one_letter_code
_entity_poly.pdbx_strand_id
1 'polypeptide(L)'
;KTENLSFSDVETFFHEFGHVMHGIASRPEISSFAGTSIARDAVECPSQMLEEWCYRPISLKMMAPEITDEVINKLIKQKNMLQGYFTMRQLSFGLLDMSLHGNSFDANYNELYGRIHKDLLGLELPSTHGFCQTFGHLMGYQAGYYGYLYSKVFAVCMFEEKFKGHELDPIIGMEYRNKIIAPGNTKDFMELLVDFLGHEPTNEMFINSLTRNLVDGCNSSYQFPDKRLNKLTISSNLLFNKLSSIIKL
;
A
#
# COMPACT_ATOMS: atom_id res chain seq x y z
N LYS A 1 -4.03 8.12 30.67
CA LYS A 1 -3.14 9.12 30.07
C LYS A 1 -3.68 9.41 28.69
N THR A 2 -4.14 10.62 28.45
CA THR A 2 -4.42 11.15 27.12
C THR A 2 -3.07 11.51 26.50
N GLU A 3 -2.43 10.56 25.83
CA GLU A 3 -1.27 10.86 25.00
C GLU A 3 -1.78 11.40 23.67
N ASN A 4 -1.21 12.49 23.20
CA ASN A 4 -1.48 12.99 21.88
C ASN A 4 -0.92 11.97 20.88
N LEU A 5 -1.78 11.44 20.01
CA LEU A 5 -1.37 10.55 18.94
C LEU A 5 -0.71 11.36 17.81
N SER A 6 0.36 10.85 17.25
CA SER A 6 0.88 11.35 15.99
C SER A 6 -0.06 10.96 14.85
N PHE A 7 0.03 11.63 13.71
CA PHE A 7 -0.82 11.27 12.57
C PHE A 7 -0.50 9.86 12.04
N SER A 8 0.76 9.42 12.14
CA SER A 8 1.14 8.05 11.80
C SER A 8 0.51 7.02 12.75
N ASP A 9 0.30 7.35 14.03
CA ASP A 9 -0.40 6.45 14.96
C ASP A 9 -1.87 6.31 14.58
N VAL A 10 -2.50 7.39 14.09
CA VAL A 10 -3.87 7.35 13.58
C VAL A 10 -3.96 6.46 12.34
N GLU A 11 -3.03 6.59 11.39
CA GLU A 11 -2.96 5.73 10.20
C GLU A 11 -2.79 4.26 10.59
N THR A 12 -1.86 3.96 11.51
CA THR A 12 -1.66 2.61 12.05
C THR A 12 -2.93 2.10 12.72
N PHE A 13 -3.62 2.94 13.49
CA PHE A 13 -4.90 2.55 14.12
C PHE A 13 -5.94 2.16 13.08
N PHE A 14 -6.09 2.91 11.99
CA PHE A 14 -7.01 2.56 10.91
C PHE A 14 -6.60 1.26 10.22
N HIS A 15 -5.30 1.05 9.99
CA HIS A 15 -4.76 -0.19 9.46
C HIS A 15 -5.16 -1.39 10.33
N GLU A 16 -4.79 -1.38 11.60
CA GLU A 16 -5.10 -2.48 12.54
C GLU A 16 -6.60 -2.68 12.71
N PHE A 17 -7.37 -1.58 12.71
CA PHE A 17 -8.82 -1.67 12.77
C PHE A 17 -9.42 -2.29 11.51
N GLY A 18 -8.78 -2.18 10.35
CA GLY A 18 -9.13 -2.90 9.13
C GLY A 18 -9.07 -4.41 9.33
N HIS A 19 -8.03 -4.92 9.98
CA HIS A 19 -7.95 -6.35 10.36
C HIS A 19 -9.02 -6.75 11.38
N VAL A 20 -9.30 -5.90 12.37
CA VAL A 20 -10.37 -6.12 13.35
C VAL A 20 -11.72 -6.22 12.64
N MET A 21 -12.02 -5.30 11.73
CA MET A 21 -13.29 -5.32 10.96
C MET A 21 -13.38 -6.55 10.06
N HIS A 22 -12.26 -6.97 9.47
CA HIS A 22 -12.21 -8.22 8.71
C HIS A 22 -12.57 -9.42 9.59
N GLY A 23 -12.03 -9.50 10.80
CA GLY A 23 -12.37 -10.56 11.76
C GLY A 23 -13.83 -10.54 12.21
N ILE A 24 -14.37 -9.35 12.52
CA ILE A 24 -15.74 -9.20 13.06
C ILE A 24 -16.80 -9.40 11.97
N ALA A 25 -16.58 -8.89 10.77
CA ALA A 25 -17.59 -8.88 9.70
C ALA A 25 -17.55 -10.10 8.79
N SER A 26 -16.49 -10.93 8.86
CA SER A 26 -16.39 -12.19 8.13
C SER A 26 -17.42 -13.20 8.65
N ARG A 27 -18.10 -13.93 7.74
CA ARG A 27 -19.22 -14.80 8.05
C ARG A 27 -19.24 -16.09 7.21
N PRO A 28 -18.10 -16.76 6.97
CA PRO A 28 -18.12 -18.05 6.30
C PRO A 28 -18.75 -19.12 7.22
N GLU A 29 -19.29 -20.18 6.65
CA GLU A 29 -19.83 -21.32 7.41
C GLU A 29 -18.73 -22.07 8.17
N ILE A 30 -17.51 -22.09 7.62
CA ILE A 30 -16.34 -22.73 8.21
C ILE A 30 -15.47 -21.66 8.88
N SER A 31 -15.35 -21.75 10.20
CA SER A 31 -14.62 -20.73 10.99
C SER A 31 -13.16 -20.56 10.62
N SER A 32 -12.49 -21.61 10.13
CA SER A 32 -11.10 -21.52 9.66
C SER A 32 -10.91 -20.68 8.40
N PHE A 33 -11.99 -20.29 7.72
CA PHE A 33 -11.97 -19.38 6.57
C PHE A 33 -12.31 -17.94 6.95
N ALA A 34 -12.55 -17.67 8.24
CA ALA A 34 -12.98 -16.34 8.69
C ALA A 34 -11.80 -15.36 8.87
N GLY A 35 -12.10 -14.09 8.70
CA GLY A 35 -11.19 -12.99 8.99
C GLY A 35 -9.90 -13.04 8.15
N THR A 36 -8.79 -12.91 8.83
CA THR A 36 -7.45 -12.87 8.21
C THR A 36 -6.94 -14.23 7.72
N SER A 37 -7.75 -15.29 7.79
CA SER A 37 -7.43 -16.62 7.25
C SER A 37 -7.62 -16.71 5.73
N ILE A 38 -7.24 -15.67 4.99
CA ILE A 38 -7.27 -15.59 3.52
C ILE A 38 -5.86 -15.69 2.94
N ALA A 39 -5.73 -15.64 1.62
CA ALA A 39 -4.43 -15.61 0.96
C ALA A 39 -3.54 -14.50 1.52
N ARG A 40 -2.25 -14.81 1.78
CA ARG A 40 -1.32 -13.89 2.46
C ARG A 40 -1.10 -12.58 1.70
N ASP A 41 -1.15 -12.63 0.38
CA ASP A 41 -1.00 -11.45 -0.50
C ASP A 41 -2.28 -10.61 -0.62
N ALA A 42 -3.40 -11.10 -0.08
CA ALA A 42 -4.66 -10.36 0.00
C ALA A 42 -4.97 -9.85 1.43
N VAL A 43 -4.30 -10.40 2.45
CA VAL A 43 -4.66 -10.17 3.86
C VAL A 43 -4.54 -8.70 4.29
N GLU A 44 -3.62 -7.95 3.67
CA GLU A 44 -3.41 -6.53 3.95
C GLU A 44 -4.36 -5.61 3.16
N CYS A 45 -5.18 -6.16 2.26
CA CYS A 45 -6.05 -5.34 1.43
C CYS A 45 -7.13 -4.59 2.24
N PRO A 46 -7.86 -5.21 3.18
CA PRO A 46 -8.85 -4.52 4.01
C PRO A 46 -8.23 -3.47 4.94
N SER A 47 -7.06 -3.77 5.52
CA SER A 47 -6.34 -2.84 6.40
C SER A 47 -5.84 -1.62 5.64
N GLN A 48 -5.15 -1.83 4.52
CA GLN A 48 -4.64 -0.76 3.67
C GLN A 48 -5.75 0.05 2.99
N MET A 49 -6.90 -0.55 2.73
CA MET A 49 -8.04 0.18 2.22
C MET A 49 -8.58 1.16 3.26
N LEU A 50 -8.67 0.76 4.54
CA LEU A 50 -9.20 1.64 5.58
C LEU A 50 -8.28 2.84 5.86
N GLU A 51 -6.95 2.73 5.61
CA GLU A 51 -6.01 3.85 5.67
C GLU A 51 -6.42 5.02 4.76
N GLU A 52 -7.09 4.75 3.62
CA GLU A 52 -7.47 5.80 2.67
C GLU A 52 -8.41 6.84 3.29
N TRP A 53 -9.23 6.46 4.30
CA TRP A 53 -10.10 7.40 5.02
C TRP A 53 -9.32 8.41 5.86
N CYS A 54 -8.10 8.07 6.35
CA CYS A 54 -7.27 9.00 7.13
C CYS A 54 -6.94 10.30 6.38
N TYR A 55 -7.01 10.27 5.06
CA TYR A 55 -6.64 11.40 4.20
C TYR A 55 -7.86 12.05 3.49
N ARG A 56 -9.06 11.75 3.97
CA ARG A 56 -10.28 12.36 3.40
C ARG A 56 -10.77 13.52 4.27
N PRO A 57 -11.09 14.65 3.67
CA PRO A 57 -11.57 15.82 4.43
C PRO A 57 -12.75 15.50 5.34
N ILE A 58 -13.68 14.66 4.85
CA ILE A 58 -14.87 14.27 5.62
C ILE A 58 -14.48 13.50 6.90
N SER A 59 -13.57 12.53 6.80
CA SER A 59 -13.12 11.74 7.94
C SER A 59 -12.29 12.59 8.91
N LEU A 60 -11.40 13.43 8.39
CA LEU A 60 -10.58 14.33 9.21
C LEU A 60 -11.43 15.30 10.02
N LYS A 61 -12.48 15.89 9.41
CA LYS A 61 -13.42 16.77 10.11
C LYS A 61 -14.30 16.04 11.12
N MET A 62 -14.57 14.76 10.91
CA MET A 62 -15.28 13.95 11.91
C MET A 62 -14.40 13.63 13.11
N MET A 63 -13.11 13.35 12.91
CA MET A 63 -12.16 13.05 13.98
C MET A 63 -11.74 14.31 14.76
N ALA A 64 -11.57 15.43 14.06
CA ALA A 64 -11.14 16.71 14.61
C ALA A 64 -11.98 17.84 13.98
N PRO A 65 -13.17 18.15 14.53
CA PRO A 65 -14.08 19.14 13.95
C PRO A 65 -13.46 20.54 13.80
N GLU A 66 -12.45 20.85 14.61
CA GLU A 66 -11.71 22.12 14.60
C GLU A 66 -10.62 22.19 13.52
N ILE A 67 -10.34 21.07 12.81
CA ILE A 67 -9.29 21.06 11.79
C ILE A 67 -9.65 21.97 10.62
N THR A 68 -8.71 22.82 10.24
CA THR A 68 -8.92 23.74 9.11
C THR A 68 -8.62 23.08 7.77
N ASP A 69 -9.26 23.56 6.70
CA ASP A 69 -9.00 23.08 5.34
C ASP A 69 -7.51 23.26 4.94
N GLU A 70 -6.84 24.30 5.46
CA GLU A 70 -5.42 24.52 5.25
C GLU A 70 -4.58 23.37 5.82
N VAL A 71 -4.89 22.92 7.04
CA VAL A 71 -4.19 21.78 7.66
C VAL A 71 -4.48 20.50 6.93
N ILE A 72 -5.73 20.25 6.53
CA ILE A 72 -6.12 19.09 5.71
C ILE A 72 -5.32 19.05 4.42
N ASN A 73 -5.25 20.15 3.68
CA ASN A 73 -4.50 20.24 2.43
C ASN A 73 -3.00 20.00 2.64
N LYS A 74 -2.42 20.48 3.74
CA LYS A 74 -1.01 20.20 4.09
C LYS A 74 -0.77 18.72 4.38
N LEU A 75 -1.66 18.05 5.11
CA LEU A 75 -1.59 16.60 5.38
C LEU A 75 -1.64 15.78 4.09
N ILE A 76 -2.61 16.08 3.21
CA ILE A 76 -2.74 15.39 1.91
C ILE A 76 -1.49 15.62 1.06
N LYS A 77 -0.97 16.86 1.01
CA LYS A 77 0.27 17.18 0.29
C LYS A 77 1.47 16.43 0.87
N GLN A 78 1.56 16.32 2.19
CA GLN A 78 2.63 15.58 2.87
C GLN A 78 2.57 14.07 2.56
N LYS A 79 1.39 13.45 2.57
CA LYS A 79 1.21 12.05 2.15
C LYS A 79 1.80 11.81 0.76
N ASN A 80 1.50 12.72 -0.16
CA ASN A 80 1.90 12.57 -1.56
C ASN A 80 3.38 12.88 -1.80
N MET A 81 4.02 13.58 -0.85
CA MET A 81 5.45 13.88 -0.93
C MET A 81 6.27 12.61 -0.78
N LEU A 82 7.18 12.37 -1.73
CA LEU A 82 8.05 11.18 -1.76
C LEU A 82 7.32 9.82 -1.86
N GLN A 83 6.04 9.81 -2.23
CA GLN A 83 5.27 8.57 -2.35
C GLN A 83 5.92 7.59 -3.33
N GLY A 84 6.46 8.09 -4.45
CA GLY A 84 7.22 7.26 -5.39
C GLY A 84 8.46 6.62 -4.75
N TYR A 85 9.20 7.36 -3.93
CA TYR A 85 10.34 6.82 -3.18
C TYR A 85 9.91 5.71 -2.21
N PHE A 86 8.87 5.95 -1.42
CA PHE A 86 8.38 4.95 -0.47
C PHE A 86 7.84 3.71 -1.18
N THR A 87 7.15 3.86 -2.30
CA THR A 87 6.67 2.73 -3.11
C THR A 87 7.84 1.90 -3.66
N MET A 88 8.88 2.55 -4.21
CA MET A 88 10.09 1.86 -4.70
C MET A 88 10.86 1.18 -3.55
N ARG A 89 10.85 1.77 -2.37
CA ARG A 89 11.43 1.16 -1.17
C ARG A 89 10.66 -0.10 -0.75
N GLN A 90 9.34 -0.08 -0.76
CA GLN A 90 8.52 -1.28 -0.52
C GLN A 90 8.78 -2.36 -1.57
N LEU A 91 8.90 -1.97 -2.82
CA LEU A 91 9.28 -2.87 -3.90
C LEU A 91 10.66 -3.51 -3.67
N SER A 92 11.63 -2.74 -3.16
CA SER A 92 12.97 -3.27 -2.85
C SER A 92 12.94 -4.35 -1.78
N PHE A 93 12.04 -4.25 -0.79
CA PHE A 93 11.86 -5.25 0.26
C PHE A 93 11.23 -6.54 -0.30
N GLY A 94 10.20 -6.40 -1.15
CA GLY A 94 9.59 -7.56 -1.81
C GLY A 94 10.56 -8.30 -2.73
N LEU A 95 11.38 -7.56 -3.50
CA LEU A 95 12.41 -8.16 -4.36
C LEU A 95 13.50 -8.87 -3.55
N LEU A 96 13.94 -8.27 -2.45
CA LEU A 96 14.87 -8.92 -1.53
C LEU A 96 14.29 -10.22 -1.00
N ASP A 97 13.08 -10.18 -0.45
CA ASP A 97 12.41 -11.33 0.13
C ASP A 97 12.26 -12.47 -0.88
N MET A 98 11.75 -12.17 -2.08
CA MET A 98 11.61 -13.17 -3.16
C MET A 98 12.97 -13.72 -3.63
N SER A 99 14.01 -12.89 -3.67
CA SER A 99 15.36 -13.34 -4.06
C SER A 99 15.99 -14.25 -3.01
N LEU A 100 15.75 -13.99 -1.73
CA LEU A 100 16.26 -14.81 -0.62
C LEU A 100 15.57 -16.17 -0.53
N HIS A 101 14.30 -16.25 -0.91
CA HIS A 101 13.49 -17.46 -0.79
C HIS A 101 13.24 -18.16 -2.14
N GLY A 102 13.88 -17.68 -3.22
CA GLY A 102 13.83 -18.30 -4.53
C GLY A 102 14.87 -19.42 -4.70
N ASN A 103 14.89 -20.01 -5.91
CA ASN A 103 15.75 -21.16 -6.22
C ASN A 103 17.24 -20.83 -6.37
N SER A 104 17.62 -19.57 -6.45
CA SER A 104 19.02 -19.11 -6.63
C SER A 104 19.43 -18.21 -5.47
N PHE A 105 19.83 -18.84 -4.36
CA PHE A 105 20.29 -18.10 -3.19
C PHE A 105 21.71 -17.57 -3.39
N ASP A 106 21.88 -16.24 -3.31
CA ASP A 106 23.19 -15.59 -3.20
C ASP A 106 23.57 -15.52 -1.71
N ALA A 107 24.71 -16.12 -1.35
CA ALA A 107 25.16 -16.19 0.03
C ALA A 107 25.44 -14.82 0.68
N ASN A 108 25.63 -13.76 -0.13
CA ASN A 108 25.85 -12.41 0.37
C ASN A 108 24.57 -11.54 0.28
N TYR A 109 23.64 -11.78 1.19
CA TYR A 109 22.34 -11.10 1.23
C TYR A 109 22.44 -9.58 1.44
N ASN A 110 23.49 -9.07 2.08
CA ASN A 110 23.67 -7.61 2.22
C ASN A 110 24.10 -6.97 0.89
N GLU A 111 25.01 -7.59 0.16
CA GLU A 111 25.37 -7.12 -1.19
C GLU A 111 24.17 -7.21 -2.15
N LEU A 112 23.40 -8.29 -2.06
CA LEU A 112 22.17 -8.44 -2.84
C LEU A 112 21.23 -7.27 -2.59
N TYR A 113 20.94 -6.96 -1.32
CA TYR A 113 20.07 -5.82 -1.00
C TYR A 113 20.68 -4.48 -1.45
N GLY A 114 21.99 -4.32 -1.28
CA GLY A 114 22.70 -3.11 -1.77
C GLY A 114 22.53 -2.89 -3.29
N ARG A 115 22.63 -3.96 -4.09
CA ARG A 115 22.36 -3.92 -5.54
C ARG A 115 20.90 -3.57 -5.83
N ILE A 116 19.93 -4.28 -5.23
CA ILE A 116 18.50 -4.00 -5.40
C ILE A 116 18.18 -2.55 -5.04
N HIS A 117 18.68 -2.06 -3.92
CA HIS A 117 18.45 -0.71 -3.44
C HIS A 117 19.03 0.35 -4.42
N LYS A 118 20.25 0.14 -4.88
CA LYS A 118 20.89 1.01 -5.86
C LYS A 118 20.13 1.03 -7.20
N ASP A 119 19.73 -0.15 -7.69
CA ASP A 119 19.04 -0.27 -8.99
C ASP A 119 17.64 0.36 -8.98
N LEU A 120 16.95 0.29 -7.83
CA LEU A 120 15.59 0.80 -7.69
C LEU A 120 15.54 2.27 -7.29
N LEU A 121 16.36 2.66 -6.33
CA LEU A 121 16.30 3.97 -5.68
C LEU A 121 17.42 4.92 -6.16
N GLY A 122 18.43 4.40 -6.89
CA GLY A 122 19.59 5.17 -7.33
C GLY A 122 20.53 5.58 -6.19
N LEU A 123 20.36 5.01 -5.00
CA LEU A 123 21.12 5.35 -3.79
C LEU A 123 21.96 4.16 -3.35
N GLU A 124 23.24 4.41 -3.09
CA GLU A 124 24.14 3.41 -2.53
C GLU A 124 23.97 3.32 -1.02
N LEU A 125 23.94 2.09 -0.51
CA LEU A 125 23.97 1.83 0.93
C LEU A 125 25.44 1.77 1.40
N PRO A 126 25.75 2.17 2.64
CA PRO A 126 27.07 1.94 3.22
C PRO A 126 27.44 0.45 3.19
N SER A 127 28.70 0.11 2.97
CA SER A 127 29.18 -1.29 2.93
C SER A 127 28.90 -2.06 4.23
N THR A 128 28.72 -1.35 5.33
CA THR A 128 28.45 -1.88 6.68
C THR A 128 26.96 -1.95 7.02
N HIS A 129 26.06 -1.71 6.05
CA HIS A 129 24.63 -1.80 6.35
C HIS A 129 24.23 -3.20 6.80
N GLY A 130 23.40 -3.27 7.84
CA GLY A 130 22.91 -4.52 8.40
C GLY A 130 21.40 -4.71 8.19
N PHE A 131 20.85 -4.27 7.05
CA PHE A 131 19.40 -4.25 6.84
C PHE A 131 18.76 -5.62 7.00
N CYS A 132 19.33 -6.64 6.36
CA CYS A 132 18.76 -7.99 6.41
C CYS A 132 18.73 -8.61 7.82
N GLN A 133 19.68 -8.24 8.67
CA GLN A 133 19.73 -8.69 10.06
C GLN A 133 18.67 -8.06 10.95
N THR A 134 18.14 -6.91 10.56
CA THR A 134 17.16 -6.14 11.33
C THR A 134 15.76 -6.19 10.73
N PHE A 135 15.62 -6.77 9.54
CA PHE A 135 14.34 -6.85 8.84
C PHE A 135 13.52 -8.06 9.31
N GLY A 136 12.80 -7.88 10.41
CA GLY A 136 12.06 -8.94 11.11
C GLY A 136 11.05 -9.71 10.24
N HIS A 137 10.51 -9.10 9.17
CA HIS A 137 9.60 -9.77 8.24
C HIS A 137 10.19 -11.00 7.56
N LEU A 138 11.52 -11.09 7.44
CA LEU A 138 12.18 -12.30 6.90
C LEU A 138 12.01 -13.53 7.79
N MET A 139 11.59 -13.36 9.06
CA MET A 139 11.49 -14.43 10.04
C MET A 139 10.06 -14.98 10.26
N GLY A 140 9.05 -14.33 9.74
CA GLY A 140 7.65 -14.76 9.92
C GLY A 140 6.76 -14.44 8.73
N TYR A 141 7.26 -13.63 7.81
CA TYR A 141 6.55 -13.21 6.59
C TYR A 141 7.36 -13.56 5.32
N GLN A 142 8.21 -14.59 5.41
CA GLN A 142 9.11 -15.03 4.35
C GLN A 142 8.35 -15.38 3.08
N ALA A 143 8.92 -15.01 1.94
CA ALA A 143 8.34 -15.15 0.60
C ALA A 143 6.95 -14.51 0.43
N GLY A 144 6.55 -13.63 1.36
CA GLY A 144 5.24 -13.01 1.37
C GLY A 144 5.25 -11.48 1.40
N TYR A 145 6.43 -10.85 1.53
CA TYR A 145 6.50 -9.40 1.68
C TYR A 145 5.94 -8.61 0.49
N TYR A 146 6.03 -9.16 -0.72
CA TYR A 146 5.40 -8.57 -1.91
C TYR A 146 3.90 -8.31 -1.72
N GLY A 147 3.25 -9.09 -0.85
CA GLY A 147 1.82 -9.01 -0.56
C GLY A 147 1.38 -7.62 -0.06
N TYR A 148 2.23 -6.88 0.65
CA TYR A 148 1.91 -5.50 1.06
C TYR A 148 1.66 -4.57 -0.12
N LEU A 149 2.53 -4.62 -1.14
CA LEU A 149 2.35 -3.77 -2.32
C LEU A 149 1.25 -4.31 -3.24
N TYR A 150 1.14 -5.64 -3.34
CA TYR A 150 0.09 -6.30 -4.11
C TYR A 150 -1.31 -5.97 -3.56
N SER A 151 -1.52 -6.13 -2.25
CA SER A 151 -2.74 -5.73 -1.55
C SER A 151 -3.05 -4.25 -1.71
N LYS A 152 -2.02 -3.36 -1.68
CA LYS A 152 -2.21 -1.91 -1.83
C LYS A 152 -2.78 -1.54 -3.20
N VAL A 153 -2.39 -2.25 -4.26
CA VAL A 153 -2.96 -2.03 -5.61
C VAL A 153 -4.47 -2.21 -5.57
N PHE A 154 -4.96 -3.31 -4.99
CA PHE A 154 -6.40 -3.59 -4.93
C PHE A 154 -7.15 -2.68 -3.95
N ALA A 155 -6.53 -2.37 -2.82
CA ALA A 155 -7.09 -1.41 -1.85
C ALA A 155 -7.35 -0.05 -2.52
N VAL A 156 -6.39 0.45 -3.29
CA VAL A 156 -6.52 1.72 -4.04
C VAL A 156 -7.57 1.60 -5.13
N CYS A 157 -7.60 0.49 -5.90
CA CYS A 157 -8.62 0.29 -6.93
C CYS A 157 -10.03 0.34 -6.34
N MET A 158 -10.30 -0.44 -5.29
CA MET A 158 -11.61 -0.44 -4.63
C MET A 158 -11.99 0.93 -4.09
N PHE A 159 -11.03 1.64 -3.48
CA PHE A 159 -11.31 2.94 -2.93
C PHE A 159 -11.58 3.98 -4.03
N GLU A 160 -10.72 4.09 -5.03
CA GLU A 160 -10.83 5.08 -6.11
C GLU A 160 -12.10 4.90 -6.94
N GLU A 161 -12.53 3.64 -7.17
CA GLU A 161 -13.67 3.34 -8.03
C GLU A 161 -15.02 3.36 -7.30
N LYS A 162 -15.05 2.93 -6.03
CA LYS A 162 -16.32 2.75 -5.31
C LYS A 162 -16.55 3.82 -4.23
N PHE A 163 -15.52 4.16 -3.46
CA PHE A 163 -15.69 4.99 -2.27
C PHE A 163 -15.36 6.46 -2.46
N LYS A 164 -14.50 6.81 -3.40
CA LYS A 164 -14.09 8.20 -3.61
C LYS A 164 -15.25 9.10 -3.99
N GLY A 165 -15.51 10.10 -3.15
CA GLY A 165 -16.67 10.98 -3.24
C GLY A 165 -17.94 10.40 -2.64
N HIS A 166 -17.88 9.16 -2.12
CA HIS A 166 -18.96 8.42 -1.48
C HIS A 166 -18.47 7.72 -0.20
N GLU A 167 -17.48 8.33 0.49
CA GLU A 167 -16.72 7.72 1.57
C GLU A 167 -17.58 7.22 2.74
N LEU A 168 -18.75 7.80 2.95
CA LEU A 168 -19.68 7.44 4.01
C LEU A 168 -21.00 6.85 3.50
N ASP A 169 -21.06 6.42 2.24
CA ASP A 169 -22.26 5.80 1.69
C ASP A 169 -22.47 4.41 2.30
N PRO A 170 -23.57 4.19 3.06
CA PRO A 170 -23.83 2.90 3.71
C PRO A 170 -24.14 1.79 2.71
N ILE A 171 -24.62 2.10 1.51
CA ILE A 171 -24.94 1.10 0.48
C ILE A 171 -23.64 0.50 -0.04
N ILE A 172 -22.68 1.35 -0.41
CA ILE A 172 -21.36 0.91 -0.87
C ILE A 172 -20.63 0.18 0.26
N GLY A 173 -20.70 0.69 1.49
CA GLY A 173 -20.14 0.04 2.67
C GLY A 173 -20.71 -1.37 2.90
N MET A 174 -22.02 -1.56 2.72
CA MET A 174 -22.66 -2.86 2.83
C MET A 174 -22.31 -3.80 1.67
N GLU A 175 -22.16 -3.25 0.45
CA GLU A 175 -21.69 -4.02 -0.70
C GLU A 175 -20.26 -4.54 -0.47
N TYR A 176 -19.35 -3.67 -0.03
CA TYR A 176 -17.98 -4.05 0.33
C TYR A 176 -17.96 -5.12 1.43
N ARG A 177 -18.74 -4.91 2.51
CA ARG A 177 -18.85 -5.89 3.58
C ARG A 177 -19.30 -7.25 3.05
N ASN A 178 -20.32 -7.29 2.22
CA ASN A 178 -20.95 -8.54 1.80
C ASN A 178 -20.14 -9.26 0.71
N LYS A 179 -19.47 -8.52 -0.19
CA LYS A 179 -18.73 -9.10 -1.31
C LYS A 179 -17.26 -9.36 -1.01
N ILE A 180 -16.61 -8.52 -0.20
CA ILE A 180 -15.17 -8.63 0.09
C ILE A 180 -14.91 -9.24 1.47
N ILE A 181 -15.55 -8.72 2.52
CA ILE A 181 -15.21 -9.07 3.89
C ILE A 181 -15.94 -10.34 4.36
N ALA A 182 -17.24 -10.42 4.14
CA ALA A 182 -18.06 -11.49 4.70
C ALA A 182 -17.71 -12.88 4.15
N PRO A 183 -17.35 -13.07 2.88
CA PRO A 183 -17.00 -14.38 2.36
C PRO A 183 -15.79 -15.04 3.03
N GLY A 184 -14.85 -14.24 3.56
CA GLY A 184 -13.56 -14.78 4.03
C GLY A 184 -12.85 -15.54 2.91
N ASN A 185 -12.27 -16.69 3.25
CA ASN A 185 -11.51 -17.54 2.30
C ASN A 185 -12.38 -18.59 1.59
N THR A 186 -13.68 -18.34 1.41
CA THR A 186 -14.57 -19.29 0.71
C THR A 186 -14.47 -19.22 -0.81
N LYS A 187 -13.87 -18.15 -1.33
CA LYS A 187 -13.62 -17.92 -2.76
C LYS A 187 -12.23 -17.34 -2.93
N ASP A 188 -11.69 -17.44 -4.13
CA ASP A 188 -10.48 -16.72 -4.50
C ASP A 188 -10.68 -15.20 -4.35
N PHE A 189 -9.66 -14.51 -3.82
CA PHE A 189 -9.77 -13.07 -3.56
C PHE A 189 -9.97 -12.27 -4.85
N MET A 190 -9.39 -12.71 -5.97
CA MET A 190 -9.59 -12.06 -7.26
C MET A 190 -11.04 -12.19 -7.74
N GLU A 191 -11.71 -13.34 -7.50
CA GLU A 191 -13.13 -13.50 -7.81
C GLU A 191 -13.99 -12.52 -7.00
N LEU A 192 -13.66 -12.32 -5.71
CA LEU A 192 -14.36 -11.35 -4.86
C LEU A 192 -14.18 -9.92 -5.36
N LEU A 193 -12.95 -9.57 -5.80
CA LEU A 193 -12.66 -8.26 -6.38
C LEU A 193 -13.44 -8.00 -7.67
N VAL A 194 -13.47 -8.98 -8.57
CA VAL A 194 -14.24 -8.87 -9.83
C VAL A 194 -15.73 -8.72 -9.56
N ASP A 195 -16.28 -9.47 -8.60
CA ASP A 195 -17.69 -9.32 -8.20
C ASP A 195 -17.98 -7.93 -7.62
N PHE A 196 -17.06 -7.37 -6.83
CA PHE A 196 -17.23 -6.06 -6.23
C PHE A 196 -17.04 -4.91 -7.22
N LEU A 197 -15.99 -4.96 -8.05
CA LEU A 197 -15.65 -3.91 -9.01
C LEU A 197 -16.53 -3.97 -10.27
N GLY A 198 -16.92 -5.19 -10.69
CA GLY A 198 -17.63 -5.45 -11.94
C GLY A 198 -16.70 -5.73 -13.14
N HIS A 199 -15.40 -5.73 -12.94
CA HIS A 199 -14.36 -6.02 -13.92
C HIS A 199 -13.07 -6.47 -13.23
N GLU A 200 -12.11 -7.01 -13.98
CA GLU A 200 -10.78 -7.32 -13.43
C GLU A 200 -10.05 -6.04 -13.02
N PRO A 201 -9.50 -6.00 -11.79
CA PRO A 201 -8.73 -4.84 -11.34
C PRO A 201 -7.45 -4.69 -12.16
N THR A 202 -7.06 -3.44 -12.42
CA THR A 202 -5.81 -3.11 -13.11
C THR A 202 -4.89 -2.32 -12.18
N ASN A 203 -3.59 -2.36 -12.46
CA ASN A 203 -2.63 -1.54 -11.72
C ASN A 203 -2.64 -0.06 -12.15
N GLU A 204 -3.38 0.31 -13.19
CA GLU A 204 -3.45 1.69 -13.71
C GLU A 204 -3.97 2.68 -12.67
N MET A 205 -5.02 2.31 -11.92
CA MET A 205 -5.56 3.16 -10.85
C MET A 205 -4.52 3.46 -9.78
N PHE A 206 -3.77 2.44 -9.37
CA PHE A 206 -2.68 2.61 -8.42
C PHE A 206 -1.57 3.51 -8.97
N ILE A 207 -1.10 3.27 -10.20
CA ILE A 207 -0.09 4.09 -10.85
C ILE A 207 -0.56 5.54 -10.99
N ASN A 208 -1.81 5.74 -11.43
CA ASN A 208 -2.41 7.07 -11.53
C ASN A 208 -2.52 7.76 -10.17
N SER A 209 -2.79 7.03 -9.09
CA SER A 209 -2.78 7.59 -7.74
C SER A 209 -1.41 8.11 -7.31
N LEU A 210 -0.33 7.41 -7.70
CA LEU A 210 1.06 7.81 -7.42
C LEU A 210 1.51 9.03 -8.25
N THR A 211 1.01 9.17 -9.47
CA THR A 211 1.47 10.19 -10.44
C THR A 211 0.60 11.43 -10.47
N ARG A 212 -0.64 11.36 -9.99
CA ARG A 212 -1.62 12.48 -10.02
C ARG A 212 -1.06 13.77 -9.44
N ASN A 213 -0.29 13.67 -8.38
CA ASN A 213 0.29 14.82 -7.69
C ASN A 213 1.61 15.33 -8.29
N LEU A 214 2.22 14.58 -9.21
CA LEU A 214 3.39 15.05 -9.96
C LEU A 214 2.99 16.09 -11.00
N VAL A 215 1.79 15.97 -11.58
CA VAL A 215 1.27 16.92 -12.57
C VAL A 215 0.87 18.24 -11.91
N ASP A 216 0.22 18.19 -10.75
CA ASP A 216 -0.20 19.39 -10.00
C ASP A 216 0.99 20.09 -9.31
N GLY A 217 2.04 19.37 -8.98
CA GLY A 217 3.28 19.91 -8.40
C GLY A 217 4.27 20.50 -9.42
N CYS A 218 4.23 20.09 -10.67
CA CYS A 218 5.11 20.61 -11.73
C CYS A 218 4.74 22.02 -12.23
N ASN A 219 3.55 22.52 -11.92
CA ASN A 219 3.17 23.91 -12.21
C ASN A 219 3.66 24.93 -11.16
N SER A 220 4.22 24.48 -10.04
CA SER A 220 4.99 25.35 -9.15
C SER A 220 6.44 25.33 -9.59
N SER A 221 6.99 26.48 -9.91
CA SER A 221 8.35 26.78 -10.37
C SER A 221 9.47 26.35 -9.39
N TYR A 222 9.38 25.20 -8.79
CA TYR A 222 10.41 24.63 -7.94
C TYR A 222 11.38 23.81 -8.83
N GLN A 223 12.38 24.48 -9.37
CA GLN A 223 13.54 23.81 -9.95
C GLN A 223 14.39 23.27 -8.79
N PHE A 224 14.50 21.94 -8.68
CA PHE A 224 15.50 21.36 -7.81
C PHE A 224 16.89 21.88 -8.24
N PRO A 225 17.72 22.36 -7.29
CA PRO A 225 19.05 22.90 -7.61
C PRO A 225 19.99 21.86 -8.22
N ASP A 226 19.70 20.57 -8.08
CA ASP A 226 20.50 19.48 -8.62
C ASP A 226 19.81 18.83 -9.84
N LYS A 227 20.40 19.03 -11.03
CA LYS A 227 19.95 18.40 -12.29
C LYS A 227 19.91 16.87 -12.26
N ARG A 228 20.55 16.23 -11.27
CA ARG A 228 20.50 14.78 -11.06
C ARG A 228 19.18 14.33 -10.45
N LEU A 229 18.51 15.20 -9.67
CA LEU A 229 17.17 14.94 -9.12
C LEU A 229 16.05 15.03 -10.18
N ASN A 230 16.28 15.78 -11.27
CA ASN A 230 15.37 15.78 -12.42
C ASN A 230 15.37 14.45 -13.22
N LYS A 231 16.35 13.55 -12.98
CA LYS A 231 16.32 12.17 -13.48
C LYS A 231 15.60 11.19 -12.56
N LEU A 232 15.23 11.61 -11.35
CA LEU A 232 14.37 10.86 -10.43
C LEU A 232 12.88 10.97 -10.77
N THR A 233 12.54 11.50 -11.93
CA THR A 233 11.26 11.14 -12.56
C THR A 233 11.38 9.66 -12.87
N ILE A 234 11.02 8.84 -11.89
CA ILE A 234 10.83 7.40 -12.08
C ILE A 234 9.87 7.33 -13.25
N SER A 235 10.37 6.96 -14.42
CA SER A 235 9.45 6.84 -15.54
C SER A 235 8.37 5.89 -15.09
N SER A 236 7.11 6.28 -15.24
CA SER A 236 5.95 5.43 -14.96
C SER A 236 6.13 4.03 -15.55
N ASN A 237 6.86 3.93 -16.67
CA ASN A 237 7.27 2.69 -17.33
C ASN A 237 8.22 1.81 -16.51
N LEU A 238 9.15 2.38 -15.72
CA LEU A 238 10.08 1.57 -14.91
C LEU A 238 9.34 0.99 -13.69
N LEU A 239 8.48 1.77 -13.05
CA LEU A 239 7.60 1.31 -11.96
C LEU A 239 6.64 0.25 -12.51
N PHE A 240 6.01 0.51 -13.65
CA PHE A 240 5.09 -0.38 -14.33
C PHE A 240 5.74 -1.72 -14.69
N ASN A 241 6.89 -1.70 -15.36
CA ASN A 241 7.58 -2.93 -15.79
C ASN A 241 8.05 -3.78 -14.61
N LYS A 242 8.51 -3.13 -13.53
CA LYS A 242 8.97 -3.85 -12.32
C LYS A 242 7.79 -4.37 -11.48
N LEU A 243 6.71 -3.61 -11.33
CA LEU A 243 5.47 -4.11 -10.71
C LEU A 243 4.84 -5.24 -11.52
N SER A 244 4.75 -5.10 -12.83
CA SER A 244 4.22 -6.15 -13.71
C SER A 244 5.05 -7.44 -13.70
N SER A 245 6.36 -7.35 -13.48
CA SER A 245 7.21 -8.56 -13.37
C SER A 245 7.00 -9.29 -12.05
N ILE A 246 6.59 -8.60 -10.99
CA ILE A 246 6.27 -9.19 -9.67
C ILE A 246 4.84 -9.74 -9.65
N ILE A 247 3.89 -9.05 -10.27
CA ILE A 247 2.48 -9.43 -10.31
C ILE A 247 2.22 -10.59 -11.30
N LYS A 248 3.15 -10.88 -12.21
CA LYS A 248 3.05 -12.00 -13.18
C LYS A 248 3.68 -13.30 -12.68
N LEU A 249 4.18 -13.35 -11.47
CA LEU A 249 4.62 -14.55 -10.77
C LEU A 249 3.44 -15.19 -10.04
#